data_e8e1938c2085b44b4f91d5ec188e677d
#
_entry.id   e8e1938c2085b44b4f91d5ec188e677d
#
_cell.length_a   1.000
_cell.length_b   1.000
_cell.length_c   1.000
_cell.angle_alpha   90.00
_cell.angle_beta   90.00
_cell.angle_gamma   90.00
#
_symmetry.space_group_name_H-M   'P 1'
#
loop_
_entity.id
_entity.type
_entity.pdbx_description
1 polymer ?
#
loop_
_entity_poly.entity_id
_entity_poly.type
_entity_poly.pdbx_seq_one_letter_code
_entity_poly.pdbx_strand_id
1 'polypeptide(L)'
;SCGLTALADKPRAQRIEAEHIFPAAQFGNFRSCWRNPGDFPECAKSGGRALSGRECCQRVDPVFESAHNDLMNLVPSVGEVNGQRRDYNWGMIPGEQRAFGTCNIEVDGDTRRAEPPENVMGDISRIMLYMADTYGFNLSNQDRQLYTAWSRQDPPDEWEIERTRRIKTIQGRGNRFVENYATIFGKRTSTPAKPPVTPTPTPATPTTPASAAANPAGWVCGAKTSCGQMTSCEEARFYLTQCGVSRLDGDGDGMPCASLCKR
;
A
#
# COMPACT_ATOMS: atom_id res chain seq x y z
N SER A 1 12.13 6.67 -8.86
CA SER A 1 12.71 5.47 -8.20
C SER A 1 13.00 5.82 -6.75
N CYS A 2 12.65 4.97 -5.82
CA CYS A 2 12.86 5.21 -4.39
C CYS A 2 14.29 4.94 -3.91
N GLY A 3 15.27 4.84 -4.81
CA GLY A 3 16.67 4.61 -4.41
C GLY A 3 16.85 3.32 -3.58
N LEU A 4 16.36 2.19 -4.06
CA LEU A 4 16.43 0.88 -3.37
C LEU A 4 17.87 0.34 -3.26
N THR A 5 18.80 1.16 -2.78
CA THR A 5 20.21 0.78 -2.62
C THR A 5 20.39 -0.35 -1.60
N ALA A 6 19.57 -0.39 -0.56
CA ALA A 6 19.64 -1.44 0.47
C ALA A 6 19.28 -2.86 -0.05
N LEU A 7 18.66 -2.97 -1.22
CA LEU A 7 18.23 -4.22 -1.84
C LEU A 7 18.90 -4.45 -3.20
N ALA A 8 19.88 -3.62 -3.57
CA ALA A 8 20.53 -3.64 -4.88
C ALA A 8 21.17 -5.01 -5.24
N ASP A 9 21.58 -5.77 -4.23
CA ASP A 9 22.21 -7.10 -4.41
C ASP A 9 21.19 -8.19 -4.80
N LYS A 10 19.89 -7.92 -4.68
CA LYS A 10 18.85 -8.89 -5.00
C LYS A 10 18.45 -8.78 -6.47
N PRO A 11 18.50 -9.87 -7.26
CA PRO A 11 18.18 -9.84 -8.70
C PRO A 11 16.79 -9.28 -8.99
N ARG A 12 15.80 -9.48 -8.10
CA ARG A 12 14.45 -8.95 -8.26
C ARG A 12 14.37 -7.43 -8.05
N ALA A 13 15.28 -6.83 -7.27
CA ALA A 13 15.32 -5.39 -7.06
C ALA A 13 15.73 -4.61 -8.32
N GLN A 14 16.38 -5.29 -9.27
CA GLN A 14 16.89 -4.69 -10.51
C GLN A 14 15.90 -4.76 -11.68
N ARG A 15 14.71 -5.33 -11.48
CA ARG A 15 13.71 -5.46 -12.54
C ARG A 15 12.35 -4.89 -12.14
N ILE A 16 11.58 -4.48 -13.13
CA ILE A 16 10.18 -4.11 -12.97
C ILE A 16 9.32 -5.33 -13.30
N GLU A 17 8.34 -5.59 -12.46
CA GLU A 17 7.35 -6.65 -12.61
C GLU A 17 5.95 -6.06 -12.69
N ALA A 18 5.03 -6.77 -13.34
CA ALA A 18 3.61 -6.44 -13.29
C ALA A 18 3.05 -6.92 -11.93
N GLU A 19 2.71 -5.96 -11.09
CA GLU A 19 2.12 -6.21 -9.78
C GLU A 19 0.60 -6.24 -9.88
N HIS A 20 -0.01 -7.27 -9.30
CA HIS A 20 -1.45 -7.33 -9.11
C HIS A 20 -1.82 -6.58 -7.83
N ILE A 21 -2.41 -5.40 -7.93
CA ILE A 21 -2.86 -4.62 -6.77
C ILE A 21 -3.86 -5.42 -5.94
N PHE A 22 -4.87 -6.01 -6.58
CA PHE A 22 -5.71 -7.05 -5.97
C PHE A 22 -5.01 -8.40 -6.23
N PRO A 23 -4.45 -9.06 -5.21
CA PRO A 23 -3.63 -10.26 -5.42
C PRO A 23 -4.37 -11.40 -6.08
N ALA A 24 -3.76 -12.04 -7.07
CA ALA A 24 -4.36 -13.18 -7.75
C ALA A 24 -4.69 -14.34 -6.80
N ALA A 25 -3.91 -14.54 -5.75
CA ALA A 25 -4.20 -15.55 -4.72
C ALA A 25 -5.51 -15.26 -3.97
N GLN A 26 -5.85 -14.00 -3.73
CA GLN A 26 -7.07 -13.66 -3.00
C GLN A 26 -8.34 -13.96 -3.79
N PHE A 27 -8.34 -13.83 -5.10
CA PHE A 27 -9.49 -14.25 -5.91
C PHE A 27 -9.37 -15.66 -6.48
N GLY A 28 -8.18 -16.29 -6.37
CA GLY A 28 -7.94 -17.68 -6.76
C GLY A 28 -8.27 -18.70 -5.67
N ASN A 29 -7.92 -18.42 -4.42
CA ASN A 29 -7.99 -19.38 -3.31
C ASN A 29 -9.38 -20.00 -3.07
N PHE A 30 -10.46 -19.36 -3.50
CA PHE A 30 -11.82 -19.86 -3.38
C PHE A 30 -12.24 -20.78 -4.53
N ARG A 31 -11.43 -20.90 -5.59
CA ARG A 31 -11.73 -21.62 -6.82
C ARG A 31 -11.19 -23.04 -6.75
N SER A 32 -11.96 -24.00 -7.28
CA SER A 32 -11.53 -25.41 -7.34
C SER A 32 -10.29 -25.59 -8.19
N CYS A 33 -10.19 -24.92 -9.34
CA CYS A 33 -9.00 -24.94 -10.20
C CYS A 33 -7.71 -24.46 -9.51
N TRP A 34 -7.83 -23.57 -8.52
CA TRP A 34 -6.69 -23.10 -7.74
C TRP A 34 -6.25 -24.14 -6.69
N ARG A 35 -7.23 -24.69 -5.97
CA ARG A 35 -6.96 -25.60 -4.84
C ARG A 35 -6.62 -27.01 -5.29
N ASN A 36 -7.31 -27.48 -6.31
CA ASN A 36 -7.24 -28.86 -6.79
C ASN A 36 -7.02 -28.91 -8.32
N PRO A 37 -5.89 -28.37 -8.82
CA PRO A 37 -5.64 -28.33 -10.28
C PRO A 37 -5.59 -29.72 -10.92
N GLY A 38 -5.31 -30.76 -10.13
CA GLY A 38 -5.27 -32.15 -10.59
C GLY A 38 -6.64 -32.71 -10.98
N ASP A 39 -7.74 -32.11 -10.52
CA ASP A 39 -9.11 -32.52 -10.86
C ASP A 39 -9.53 -32.09 -12.27
N PHE A 40 -8.71 -31.28 -12.93
CA PHE A 40 -8.97 -30.74 -14.27
C PHE A 40 -8.05 -31.39 -15.31
N PRO A 41 -8.58 -32.18 -16.24
CA PRO A 41 -7.77 -32.80 -17.29
C PRO A 41 -6.98 -31.82 -18.13
N GLU A 42 -7.52 -30.61 -18.35
CA GLU A 42 -6.86 -29.53 -19.08
C GLU A 42 -5.62 -29.01 -18.36
N CYS A 43 -5.52 -29.22 -17.05
CA CYS A 43 -4.41 -28.77 -16.23
C CYS A 43 -3.31 -29.82 -16.06
N ALA A 44 -3.43 -30.99 -16.71
CA ALA A 44 -2.41 -32.02 -16.68
C ALA A 44 -1.16 -31.59 -17.49
N LYS A 45 0.02 -31.81 -16.89
CA LYS A 45 1.33 -31.71 -17.56
C LYS A 45 1.81 -33.07 -18.02
N SER A 46 2.68 -33.09 -19.04
CA SER A 46 3.43 -34.30 -19.40
C SER A 46 4.20 -34.82 -18.17
N GLY A 47 4.04 -36.12 -17.87
CA GLY A 47 4.65 -36.74 -16.68
C GLY A 47 3.77 -36.78 -15.42
N GLY A 48 2.47 -36.58 -15.55
CA GLY A 48 1.47 -36.84 -14.50
C GLY A 48 1.38 -35.76 -13.40
N ARG A 49 2.10 -34.64 -13.51
CA ARG A 49 1.94 -33.49 -12.61
C ARG A 49 0.89 -32.54 -13.13
N ALA A 50 0.19 -31.84 -12.24
CA ALA A 50 -0.71 -30.76 -12.61
C ALA A 50 0.03 -29.42 -12.79
N LEU A 51 -0.61 -28.50 -13.49
CA LEU A 51 -0.27 -27.08 -13.49
C LEU A 51 -0.37 -26.51 -12.05
N SER A 52 0.27 -25.37 -11.80
CA SER A 52 -0.03 -24.61 -10.57
C SER A 52 -1.50 -24.17 -10.57
N GLY A 53 -2.08 -23.91 -9.39
CA GLY A 53 -3.46 -23.43 -9.30
C GLY A 53 -3.70 -22.16 -10.11
N ARG A 54 -2.72 -21.24 -10.16
CA ARG A 54 -2.79 -20.04 -10.99
C ARG A 54 -2.89 -20.38 -12.48
N GLU A 55 -1.97 -21.19 -12.98
CA GLU A 55 -1.94 -21.61 -14.40
C GLU A 55 -3.19 -22.38 -14.79
N CYS A 56 -3.67 -23.24 -13.90
CA CYS A 56 -4.88 -24.01 -14.11
C CYS A 56 -6.11 -23.09 -14.21
N CYS A 57 -6.30 -22.18 -13.24
CA CYS A 57 -7.43 -21.25 -13.29
C CYS A 57 -7.39 -20.32 -14.49
N GLN A 58 -6.23 -19.88 -14.95
CA GLN A 58 -6.11 -19.12 -16.19
C GLN A 58 -6.58 -19.92 -17.42
N ARG A 59 -6.50 -21.24 -17.37
CA ARG A 59 -6.88 -22.12 -18.47
C ARG A 59 -8.36 -22.49 -18.48
N VAL A 60 -8.94 -22.72 -17.28
CA VAL A 60 -10.28 -23.33 -17.18
C VAL A 60 -11.35 -22.40 -16.60
N ASP A 61 -10.97 -21.25 -16.07
CA ASP A 61 -11.90 -20.30 -15.43
C ASP A 61 -11.84 -18.93 -16.11
N PRO A 62 -12.80 -18.61 -17.00
CA PRO A 62 -12.79 -17.36 -17.75
C PRO A 62 -12.88 -16.10 -16.88
N VAL A 63 -13.53 -16.19 -15.70
CA VAL A 63 -13.61 -15.04 -14.78
C VAL A 63 -12.24 -14.81 -14.12
N PHE A 64 -11.57 -15.88 -13.71
CA PHE A 64 -10.20 -15.75 -13.18
C PHE A 64 -9.23 -15.23 -14.25
N GLU A 65 -9.29 -15.76 -15.47
CA GLU A 65 -8.44 -15.31 -16.56
C GLU A 65 -8.64 -13.82 -16.85
N SER A 66 -9.91 -13.39 -16.97
CA SER A 66 -10.23 -11.97 -17.20
C SER A 66 -9.73 -11.08 -16.08
N ALA A 67 -9.89 -11.47 -14.82
CA ALA A 67 -9.44 -10.69 -13.67
C ALA A 67 -7.91 -10.68 -13.54
N HIS A 68 -7.26 -11.79 -13.87
CA HIS A 68 -5.80 -11.93 -13.84
C HIS A 68 -5.12 -11.03 -14.89
N ASN A 69 -5.75 -10.87 -16.05
CA ASN A 69 -5.22 -10.09 -17.17
C ASN A 69 -5.78 -8.67 -17.23
N ASP A 70 -6.59 -8.24 -16.26
CA ASP A 70 -7.16 -6.90 -16.23
C ASP A 70 -6.08 -5.84 -16.01
N LEU A 71 -5.88 -4.99 -17.01
CA LEU A 71 -4.86 -3.94 -17.01
C LEU A 71 -5.09 -2.89 -15.91
N MET A 72 -6.32 -2.74 -15.40
CA MET A 72 -6.57 -1.87 -14.24
C MET A 72 -5.89 -2.39 -12.99
N ASN A 73 -5.80 -3.72 -12.84
CA ASN A 73 -5.20 -4.37 -11.70
C ASN A 73 -3.67 -4.50 -11.79
N LEU A 74 -3.09 -4.27 -12.96
CA LEU A 74 -1.66 -4.46 -13.22
C LEU A 74 -0.92 -3.12 -13.21
N VAL A 75 0.04 -2.98 -12.29
CA VAL A 75 0.88 -1.79 -12.19
C VAL A 75 2.36 -2.17 -12.21
N PRO A 76 3.24 -1.32 -12.76
CA PRO A 76 4.68 -1.57 -12.68
C PRO A 76 5.16 -1.43 -11.23
N SER A 77 5.83 -2.46 -10.73
CA SER A 77 6.43 -2.47 -9.39
C SER A 77 7.86 -2.99 -9.45
N VAL A 78 8.71 -2.53 -8.54
CA VAL A 78 10.03 -3.15 -8.35
C VAL A 78 9.84 -4.57 -7.85
N GLY A 79 10.48 -5.54 -8.52
CA GLY A 79 10.24 -6.95 -8.28
C GLY A 79 10.52 -7.41 -6.84
N GLU A 80 11.47 -6.79 -6.13
CA GLU A 80 11.72 -7.12 -4.72
C GLU A 80 10.57 -6.64 -3.82
N VAL A 81 10.04 -5.45 -4.06
CA VAL A 81 8.87 -4.92 -3.34
C VAL A 81 7.66 -5.80 -3.59
N ASN A 82 7.37 -6.13 -4.87
CA ASN A 82 6.33 -7.06 -5.26
C ASN A 82 6.50 -8.42 -4.53
N GLY A 83 7.73 -8.96 -4.52
CA GLY A 83 8.03 -10.24 -3.87
C GLY A 83 7.83 -10.26 -2.37
N GLN A 84 8.14 -9.17 -1.67
CA GLN A 84 7.95 -9.06 -0.22
C GLN A 84 6.51 -8.75 0.15
N ARG A 85 5.80 -7.96 -0.67
CA ARG A 85 4.37 -7.70 -0.48
C ARG A 85 3.54 -8.98 -0.60
N ARG A 86 3.91 -9.93 -1.46
CA ARG A 86 3.20 -11.21 -1.65
C ARG A 86 1.70 -11.03 -2.00
N ASP A 87 0.86 -11.73 -1.26
CA ASP A 87 -0.61 -11.67 -1.34
C ASP A 87 -1.25 -10.90 -0.19
N TYR A 88 -0.47 -10.07 0.51
CA TYR A 88 -0.94 -9.33 1.67
C TYR A 88 -1.93 -8.24 1.26
N ASN A 89 -2.91 -8.00 2.14
CA ASN A 89 -3.88 -6.92 1.96
C ASN A 89 -3.20 -5.57 2.14
N TRP A 90 -3.71 -4.57 1.40
CA TRP A 90 -3.37 -3.19 1.67
C TRP A 90 -4.02 -2.72 2.97
N GLY A 91 -3.30 -1.97 3.77
CA GLY A 91 -3.80 -1.48 5.04
C GLY A 91 -2.79 -0.63 5.78
N MET A 92 -3.21 0.00 6.87
CA MET A 92 -2.31 0.73 7.77
C MET A 92 -1.49 -0.25 8.60
N ILE A 93 -0.21 0.09 8.79
CA ILE A 93 0.72 -0.65 9.63
C ILE A 93 1.20 0.32 10.72
N PRO A 94 0.97 0.01 12.02
CA PRO A 94 1.45 0.88 13.09
C PRO A 94 2.98 0.91 13.17
N GLY A 95 3.55 2.09 13.06
CA GLY A 95 4.98 2.32 13.14
C GLY A 95 5.65 2.38 11.76
N GLU A 96 6.71 3.16 11.65
CA GLU A 96 7.42 3.48 10.42
C GLU A 96 8.63 2.57 10.22
N GLN A 97 8.42 1.30 9.90
CA GLN A 97 9.49 0.36 9.58
C GLN A 97 9.81 0.42 8.07
N ARG A 98 10.75 1.27 7.70
CA ARG A 98 11.18 1.45 6.30
C ARG A 98 12.22 0.42 5.89
N ALA A 99 11.77 -0.73 5.38
CA ALA A 99 12.65 -1.80 4.90
C ALA A 99 13.17 -1.56 3.46
N PHE A 100 12.63 -0.58 2.74
CA PHE A 100 12.88 -0.37 1.32
C PHE A 100 13.60 0.96 1.01
N GLY A 101 14.55 1.34 1.85
CA GLY A 101 15.33 2.57 1.66
C GLY A 101 14.47 3.83 1.84
N THR A 102 14.44 4.70 0.83
CA THR A 102 13.62 5.92 0.84
C THR A 102 12.20 5.70 0.33
N CYS A 103 11.85 4.48 -0.11
CA CYS A 103 10.47 4.15 -0.47
C CYS A 103 9.60 4.11 0.78
N ASN A 104 8.54 4.88 0.79
CA ASN A 104 7.54 4.86 1.84
C ASN A 104 6.52 3.74 1.57
N ILE A 105 7.00 2.51 1.55
CA ILE A 105 6.18 1.30 1.53
C ILE A 105 6.62 0.40 2.67
N GLU A 106 5.67 -0.12 3.39
CA GLU A 106 5.88 -1.01 4.52
C GLU A 106 5.20 -2.35 4.29
N VAL A 107 5.82 -3.41 4.77
CA VAL A 107 5.28 -4.76 4.67
C VAL A 107 5.46 -5.44 6.01
N ASP A 108 4.35 -5.82 6.62
CA ASP A 108 4.33 -6.56 7.87
C ASP A 108 3.82 -7.99 7.64
N GLY A 109 4.70 -8.95 7.91
CA GLY A 109 4.41 -10.37 7.78
C GLY A 109 3.49 -10.92 8.87
N ASP A 110 3.49 -10.31 10.05
CA ASP A 110 2.71 -10.77 11.20
C ASP A 110 1.23 -10.42 11.01
N THR A 111 0.94 -9.20 10.60
CA THR A 111 -0.43 -8.77 10.27
C THR A 111 -0.85 -9.09 8.84
N ARG A 112 0.08 -9.53 7.99
CA ARG A 112 -0.11 -9.77 6.55
C ARG A 112 -0.69 -8.54 5.84
N ARG A 113 -0.10 -7.39 6.11
CA ARG A 113 -0.46 -6.08 5.54
C ARG A 113 0.71 -5.48 4.79
N ALA A 114 0.37 -4.67 3.78
CA ALA A 114 1.29 -3.76 3.14
C ALA A 114 0.68 -2.36 3.17
N GLU A 115 1.46 -1.38 3.60
CA GLU A 115 1.06 0.02 3.59
C GLU A 115 1.76 0.73 2.43
N PRO A 116 1.02 1.30 1.49
CA PRO A 116 1.59 2.00 0.36
C PRO A 116 1.92 3.46 0.72
N PRO A 117 2.75 4.15 -0.09
CA PRO A 117 2.94 5.58 0.04
C PRO A 117 1.61 6.34 0.00
N GLU A 118 1.46 7.37 0.83
CA GLU A 118 0.22 8.17 0.94
C GLU A 118 -0.30 8.66 -0.41
N ASN A 119 0.60 9.00 -1.31
CA ASN A 119 0.30 9.57 -2.62
C ASN A 119 -0.20 8.58 -3.67
N VAL A 120 -0.35 7.30 -3.32
CA VAL A 120 -0.93 6.25 -4.16
C VAL A 120 -1.97 5.41 -3.41
N MET A 121 -2.32 5.81 -2.19
CA MET A 121 -3.35 5.13 -1.40
C MET A 121 -4.71 5.15 -2.11
N GLY A 122 -5.05 6.30 -2.71
CA GLY A 122 -6.28 6.45 -3.48
C GLY A 122 -6.29 5.59 -4.74
N ASP A 123 -5.18 5.58 -5.49
CA ASP A 123 -5.04 4.77 -6.71
C ASP A 123 -5.25 3.29 -6.40
N ILE A 124 -4.55 2.78 -5.38
CA ILE A 124 -4.67 1.40 -4.91
C ILE A 124 -6.10 1.09 -4.48
N SER A 125 -6.71 1.99 -3.70
CA SER A 125 -8.07 1.82 -3.21
C SER A 125 -9.09 1.73 -4.33
N ARG A 126 -8.99 2.60 -5.33
CA ARG A 126 -9.90 2.58 -6.49
C ARG A 126 -9.72 1.33 -7.35
N ILE A 127 -8.50 0.78 -7.42
CA ILE A 127 -8.25 -0.50 -8.08
C ILE A 127 -8.88 -1.65 -7.27
N MET A 128 -8.69 -1.69 -5.95
CA MET A 128 -9.28 -2.71 -5.08
C MET A 128 -10.81 -2.72 -5.16
N LEU A 129 -11.43 -1.53 -5.10
CA LEU A 129 -12.88 -1.37 -5.23
C LEU A 129 -13.37 -1.77 -6.63
N TYR A 130 -12.63 -1.40 -7.68
CA TYR A 130 -12.94 -1.78 -9.06
C TYR A 130 -12.92 -3.29 -9.27
N MET A 131 -11.89 -3.97 -8.80
CA MET A 131 -11.76 -5.42 -8.94
C MET A 131 -12.87 -6.15 -8.18
N ALA A 132 -13.18 -5.70 -6.96
CA ALA A 132 -14.27 -6.27 -6.18
C ALA A 132 -15.62 -6.10 -6.86
N ASP A 133 -15.89 -4.91 -7.39
CA ASP A 133 -17.15 -4.58 -8.04
C ASP A 133 -17.31 -5.27 -9.41
N THR A 134 -16.24 -5.28 -10.21
CA THR A 134 -16.27 -5.82 -11.57
C THR A 134 -16.38 -7.34 -11.62
N TYR A 135 -15.72 -8.03 -10.70
CA TYR A 135 -15.61 -9.49 -10.70
C TYR A 135 -16.36 -10.16 -9.54
N GLY A 136 -17.05 -9.38 -8.69
CA GLY A 136 -17.76 -9.90 -7.53
C GLY A 136 -16.84 -10.43 -6.44
N PHE A 137 -15.61 -9.91 -6.33
CA PHE A 137 -14.69 -10.35 -5.29
C PHE A 137 -15.05 -9.75 -3.93
N ASN A 138 -14.89 -10.56 -2.88
CA ASN A 138 -15.21 -10.13 -1.54
C ASN A 138 -14.14 -9.19 -1.00
N LEU A 139 -14.60 -8.05 -0.47
CA LEU A 139 -13.83 -7.18 0.43
C LEU A 139 -14.55 -7.17 1.77
N SER A 140 -13.79 -7.24 2.86
CA SER A 140 -14.36 -7.05 4.19
C SER A 140 -14.98 -5.65 4.31
N ASN A 141 -15.94 -5.50 5.22
CA ASN A 141 -16.51 -4.16 5.48
C ASN A 141 -15.44 -3.18 5.94
N GLN A 142 -14.46 -3.63 6.71
CA GLN A 142 -13.34 -2.81 7.17
C GLN A 142 -12.45 -2.36 6.01
N ASP A 143 -12.06 -3.28 5.10
CA ASP A 143 -11.24 -2.93 3.94
C ASP A 143 -12.01 -1.98 3.01
N ARG A 144 -13.31 -2.20 2.82
CA ARG A 144 -14.16 -1.31 2.01
C ARG A 144 -14.26 0.09 2.61
N GLN A 145 -14.38 0.22 3.93
CA GLN A 145 -14.35 1.51 4.63
C GLN A 145 -13.00 2.20 4.47
N LEU A 146 -11.90 1.47 4.66
CA LEU A 146 -10.54 1.97 4.51
C LEU A 146 -10.31 2.49 3.08
N TYR A 147 -10.62 1.69 2.07
CA TYR A 147 -10.42 2.08 0.66
C TYR A 147 -11.33 3.25 0.25
N THR A 148 -12.52 3.35 0.85
CA THR A 148 -13.36 4.53 0.65
C THR A 148 -12.74 5.79 1.27
N ALA A 149 -12.15 5.68 2.46
CA ALA A 149 -11.47 6.79 3.12
C ALA A 149 -10.23 7.23 2.34
N TRP A 150 -9.37 6.29 1.94
CA TRP A 150 -8.18 6.55 1.12
C TRP A 150 -8.53 7.18 -0.23
N SER A 151 -9.58 6.68 -0.91
CA SER A 151 -10.05 7.27 -2.17
C SER A 151 -10.47 8.73 -2.01
N ARG A 152 -11.03 9.12 -0.86
CA ARG A 152 -11.39 10.52 -0.58
C ARG A 152 -10.19 11.38 -0.21
N GLN A 153 -9.23 10.81 0.49
CA GLN A 153 -8.01 11.49 0.93
C GLN A 153 -7.08 11.78 -0.24
N ASP A 154 -6.97 10.84 -1.17
CA ASP A 154 -6.13 10.90 -2.36
C ASP A 154 -7.01 10.75 -3.64
N PRO A 155 -7.60 11.87 -4.13
CA PRO A 155 -8.44 11.86 -5.33
C PRO A 155 -7.64 11.54 -6.60
N PRO A 156 -8.31 11.05 -7.68
CA PRO A 156 -7.65 10.76 -8.95
C PRO A 156 -6.87 11.96 -9.48
N ASP A 157 -5.60 11.75 -9.78
CA ASP A 157 -4.77 12.73 -10.46
C ASP A 157 -4.87 12.59 -12.00
N GLU A 158 -4.19 13.45 -12.72
CA GLU A 158 -4.18 13.45 -14.20
C GLU A 158 -3.60 12.16 -14.77
N TRP A 159 -2.60 11.58 -14.10
CA TRP A 159 -1.98 10.34 -14.54
C TRP A 159 -2.95 9.17 -14.43
N GLU A 160 -3.65 9.03 -13.30
CA GLU A 160 -4.63 7.96 -13.09
C GLU A 160 -5.82 8.08 -14.07
N ILE A 161 -6.31 9.30 -14.28
CA ILE A 161 -7.38 9.58 -15.25
C ILE A 161 -6.95 9.16 -16.66
N GLU A 162 -5.77 9.58 -17.10
CA GLU A 162 -5.25 9.24 -18.44
C GLU A 162 -4.95 7.74 -18.57
N ARG A 163 -4.38 7.12 -17.55
CA ARG A 163 -4.19 5.67 -17.50
C ARG A 163 -5.52 4.93 -17.67
N THR A 164 -6.53 5.32 -16.92
CA THR A 164 -7.88 4.73 -17.00
C THR A 164 -8.46 4.88 -18.41
N ARG A 165 -8.32 6.05 -19.03
CA ARG A 165 -8.77 6.30 -20.41
C ARG A 165 -8.07 5.40 -21.42
N ARG A 166 -6.74 5.27 -21.34
CA ARG A 166 -5.96 4.40 -22.25
C ARG A 166 -6.33 2.92 -22.10
N ILE A 167 -6.42 2.45 -20.86
CA ILE A 167 -6.80 1.07 -20.59
C ILE A 167 -8.21 0.79 -21.13
N LYS A 168 -9.15 1.72 -20.94
CA LYS A 168 -10.50 1.59 -21.49
C LYS A 168 -10.50 1.43 -23.01
N THR A 169 -9.61 2.11 -23.72
CA THR A 169 -9.47 1.97 -25.18
C THR A 169 -8.98 0.57 -25.57
N ILE A 170 -8.15 -0.06 -24.74
CA ILE A 170 -7.55 -1.38 -25.02
C ILE A 170 -8.52 -2.52 -24.65
N GLN A 171 -9.10 -2.50 -23.46
CA GLN A 171 -9.90 -3.61 -22.93
C GLN A 171 -11.41 -3.35 -22.90
N GLY A 172 -11.87 -2.19 -23.43
CA GLY A 172 -13.28 -1.82 -23.51
C GLY A 172 -13.92 -1.35 -22.20
N ARG A 173 -13.18 -1.40 -21.08
CA ARG A 173 -13.70 -1.06 -19.75
C ARG A 173 -12.67 -0.24 -18.98
N GLY A 174 -13.12 0.89 -18.38
CA GLY A 174 -12.36 1.74 -17.48
C GLY A 174 -12.67 1.47 -16.01
N ASN A 175 -12.00 2.20 -15.13
CA ASN A 175 -12.28 2.16 -13.69
C ASN A 175 -13.36 3.17 -13.33
N ARG A 176 -14.58 2.69 -13.01
CA ARG A 176 -15.70 3.57 -12.67
C ARG A 176 -15.44 4.44 -11.42
N PHE A 177 -14.58 3.99 -10.52
CA PHE A 177 -14.23 4.76 -9.31
C PHE A 177 -13.30 5.94 -9.62
N VAL A 178 -12.68 5.94 -10.79
CA VAL A 178 -11.97 7.08 -11.38
C VAL A 178 -12.91 7.92 -12.23
N GLU A 179 -13.60 7.27 -13.19
CA GLU A 179 -14.47 7.96 -14.16
C GLU A 179 -15.64 8.70 -13.50
N ASN A 180 -16.23 8.11 -12.47
CA ASN A 180 -17.38 8.64 -11.74
C ASN A 180 -17.04 9.10 -10.32
N TYR A 181 -15.78 9.46 -10.08
CA TYR A 181 -15.27 9.78 -8.76
C TYR A 181 -16.16 10.77 -7.98
N ALA A 182 -16.51 11.90 -8.59
CA ALA A 182 -17.30 12.94 -7.95
C ALA A 182 -18.70 12.48 -7.53
N THR A 183 -19.29 11.55 -8.27
CA THR A 183 -20.60 10.96 -7.96
C THR A 183 -20.51 9.95 -6.83
N ILE A 184 -19.42 9.17 -6.78
CA ILE A 184 -19.25 8.07 -5.81
C ILE A 184 -18.72 8.58 -4.47
N PHE A 185 -17.71 9.44 -4.50
CA PHE A 185 -16.99 9.89 -3.31
C PHE A 185 -17.28 11.34 -2.90
N GLY A 186 -18.03 12.09 -3.71
CA GLY A 186 -18.27 13.51 -3.53
C GLY A 186 -17.32 14.38 -4.36
N LYS A 187 -17.65 15.68 -4.48
CA LYS A 187 -16.77 16.63 -5.18
C LYS A 187 -15.43 16.73 -4.47
N ARG A 188 -14.34 16.85 -5.25
CA ARG A 188 -13.02 17.15 -4.72
C ARG A 188 -13.11 18.37 -3.80
N THR A 189 -12.87 18.19 -2.51
CA THR A 189 -12.48 19.34 -1.69
C THR A 189 -11.10 19.73 -2.23
N SER A 190 -10.94 20.98 -2.62
CA SER A 190 -9.69 21.49 -3.20
C SER A 190 -8.56 21.37 -2.15
N THR A 191 -7.92 20.22 -2.11
CA THR A 191 -6.62 20.08 -1.47
C THR A 191 -5.61 20.74 -2.42
N PRO A 192 -4.66 21.53 -1.94
CA PRO A 192 -3.64 22.14 -2.80
C PRO A 192 -3.00 21.10 -3.70
N ALA A 193 -2.86 21.42 -4.98
CA ALA A 193 -2.26 20.54 -5.97
C ALA A 193 -0.93 20.01 -5.43
N LYS A 194 -0.81 18.68 -5.41
CA LYS A 194 0.45 17.95 -5.16
C LYS A 194 1.54 18.58 -6.02
N PRO A 195 2.69 19.00 -5.46
CA PRO A 195 3.79 19.54 -6.26
C PRO A 195 4.20 18.54 -7.36
N PRO A 196 4.47 19.00 -8.60
CA PRO A 196 5.01 18.11 -9.62
C PRO A 196 6.26 17.43 -9.09
N VAL A 197 6.39 16.13 -9.24
CA VAL A 197 7.63 15.40 -8.99
C VAL A 197 8.65 15.83 -10.01
N THR A 198 9.37 16.89 -9.71
CA THR A 198 10.56 17.31 -10.47
C THR A 198 11.63 16.24 -10.25
N PRO A 199 12.28 15.73 -11.32
CA PRO A 199 13.40 14.80 -11.13
C PRO A 199 14.48 15.52 -10.36
N THR A 200 14.84 14.98 -9.19
CA THR A 200 15.88 15.53 -8.31
C THR A 200 17.22 15.53 -9.03
N PRO A 201 17.92 16.66 -9.13
CA PRO A 201 19.29 16.70 -9.61
C PRO A 201 20.22 15.99 -8.62
N THR A 202 21.27 15.40 -9.15
CA THR A 202 22.40 14.71 -8.52
C THR A 202 22.92 15.41 -7.25
N PRO A 203 23.39 14.65 -6.23
CA PRO A 203 23.67 15.21 -4.91
C PRO A 203 24.87 16.18 -4.93
N ALA A 204 24.61 17.40 -4.53
CA ALA A 204 25.63 18.32 -4.08
C ALA A 204 25.80 18.18 -2.56
N THR A 205 27.00 18.31 -2.12
CA THR A 205 27.60 18.22 -0.78
C THR A 205 26.73 18.73 0.38
N PRO A 206 26.82 18.17 1.57
CA PRO A 206 25.89 18.40 2.69
C PRO A 206 26.00 19.82 3.22
N THR A 207 24.91 20.56 3.12
CA THR A 207 24.70 21.79 3.88
C THR A 207 23.71 21.48 5.00
N THR A 208 24.02 21.90 6.17
CA THR A 208 23.38 21.75 7.49
C THR A 208 21.87 21.92 7.46
N PRO A 209 21.09 21.11 8.22
CA PRO A 209 19.63 21.19 8.24
C PRO A 209 19.16 22.46 8.95
N ALA A 210 18.18 23.13 8.34
CA ALA A 210 17.50 24.27 8.94
C ALA A 210 16.55 23.81 10.06
N SER A 211 16.85 24.33 11.20
CA SER A 211 16.03 24.63 12.40
C SER A 211 14.71 23.87 12.58
N ALA A 212 14.77 22.76 13.32
CA ALA A 212 13.67 22.30 14.15
C ALA A 212 13.33 23.37 15.20
N ALA A 213 12.05 23.59 15.45
CA ALA A 213 11.59 24.46 16.53
C ALA A 213 12.34 24.14 17.82
N ALA A 214 12.92 25.16 18.41
CA ALA A 214 13.80 25.02 19.56
C ALA A 214 13.11 24.29 20.71
N ASN A 215 13.55 23.09 21.00
CA ASN A 215 13.26 22.32 22.18
C ASN A 215 14.21 22.77 23.27
N PRO A 216 13.77 23.58 24.27
CA PRO A 216 14.64 24.14 25.28
C PRO A 216 15.29 23.10 26.22
N ALA A 217 14.84 21.85 26.18
CA ALA A 217 15.35 20.75 27.02
C ALA A 217 16.28 19.77 26.24
N GLY A 218 16.56 20.00 24.95
CA GLY A 218 17.52 19.20 24.17
C GLY A 218 17.04 17.76 23.82
N TRP A 219 15.74 17.47 23.91
CA TRP A 219 15.21 16.15 23.57
C TRP A 219 15.25 15.90 22.05
N VAL A 220 15.55 14.66 21.64
CA VAL A 220 15.69 14.26 20.24
C VAL A 220 14.75 13.10 19.94
N CYS A 221 13.97 13.19 18.86
CA CYS A 221 13.09 12.11 18.42
C CYS A 221 13.88 10.82 18.12
N GLY A 222 13.31 9.69 18.49
CA GLY A 222 13.92 8.37 18.31
C GLY A 222 14.76 7.88 19.51
N ALA A 223 15.12 8.75 20.44
CA ALA A 223 15.94 8.37 21.60
C ALA A 223 15.15 7.57 22.65
N LYS A 224 13.85 7.83 22.80
CA LYS A 224 12.98 7.21 23.80
C LYS A 224 11.63 6.84 23.21
N THR A 225 11.10 5.71 23.64
CA THR A 225 9.88 5.14 23.05
C THR A 225 8.88 4.57 24.07
N SER A 226 9.18 4.61 25.37
CA SER A 226 8.29 4.08 26.41
C SER A 226 8.24 4.98 27.64
N CYS A 227 7.13 4.93 28.38
CA CYS A 227 6.92 5.76 29.56
C CYS A 227 8.01 5.59 30.67
N GLY A 228 8.56 4.39 30.79
CA GLY A 228 9.67 4.12 31.73
C GLY A 228 10.98 4.82 31.40
N GLN A 229 11.13 5.37 30.21
CA GLN A 229 12.30 6.12 29.77
C GLN A 229 12.11 7.64 29.92
N MET A 230 10.89 8.10 30.21
CA MET A 230 10.57 9.51 30.34
C MET A 230 10.91 10.01 31.77
N THR A 231 11.45 11.21 31.85
CA THR A 231 11.85 11.82 33.12
C THR A 231 10.88 12.90 33.57
N SER A 232 10.05 13.42 32.66
CA SER A 232 9.03 14.42 32.98
C SER A 232 7.81 14.28 32.08
N CYS A 233 6.68 14.85 32.51
CA CYS A 233 5.46 14.88 31.69
C CYS A 233 5.63 15.73 30.42
N GLU A 234 6.42 16.81 30.49
CA GLU A 234 6.72 17.66 29.34
C GLU A 234 7.54 16.88 28.29
N GLU A 235 8.50 16.09 28.74
CA GLU A 235 9.22 15.17 27.87
C GLU A 235 8.31 14.16 27.23
N ALA A 236 7.42 13.52 27.97
CA ALA A 236 6.46 12.56 27.45
C ALA A 236 5.52 13.21 26.42
N ARG A 237 5.05 14.43 26.66
CA ARG A 237 4.26 15.21 25.71
C ARG A 237 5.04 15.54 24.44
N PHE A 238 6.30 15.92 24.56
CA PHE A 238 7.16 16.16 23.40
C PHE A 238 7.26 14.90 22.52
N TYR A 239 7.55 13.75 23.11
CA TYR A 239 7.64 12.50 22.37
C TYR A 239 6.29 12.05 21.78
N LEU A 240 5.17 12.29 22.46
CA LEU A 240 3.85 12.00 21.89
C LEU A 240 3.51 12.93 20.72
N THR A 241 3.67 14.26 20.89
CA THR A 241 3.13 15.26 19.96
C THR A 241 4.10 15.64 18.84
N GLN A 242 5.40 15.68 19.11
CA GLN A 242 6.42 16.10 18.15
C GLN A 242 7.13 14.90 17.49
N CYS A 243 7.22 13.78 18.21
CA CYS A 243 7.89 12.57 17.71
C CYS A 243 6.92 11.46 17.33
N GLY A 244 5.61 11.64 17.52
CA GLY A 244 4.58 10.69 17.12
C GLY A 244 4.60 9.35 17.87
N VAL A 245 5.16 9.29 19.09
CA VAL A 245 5.27 8.05 19.87
C VAL A 245 3.93 7.75 20.56
N SER A 246 2.94 7.31 19.79
CA SER A 246 1.54 7.09 20.23
C SER A 246 1.40 6.10 21.39
N ARG A 247 2.30 5.13 21.53
CA ARG A 247 2.25 4.16 22.62
C ARG A 247 2.50 4.75 24.03
N LEU A 248 2.89 6.03 24.11
CA LEU A 248 2.98 6.75 25.38
C LEU A 248 1.59 7.11 25.93
N ASP A 249 0.58 7.09 25.10
CA ASP A 249 -0.83 7.33 25.38
C ASP A 249 -1.60 6.01 25.13
N GLY A 250 -1.65 5.17 26.16
CA GLY A 250 -2.18 3.80 26.02
C GLY A 250 -3.70 3.71 25.98
N ASP A 251 -4.43 4.71 26.48
CA ASP A 251 -5.88 4.77 26.50
C ASP A 251 -6.47 5.77 25.48
N GLY A 252 -5.59 6.51 24.77
CA GLY A 252 -5.99 7.40 23.68
C GLY A 252 -6.66 8.69 24.14
N ASP A 253 -6.46 9.10 25.39
CA ASP A 253 -7.07 10.31 25.97
C ASP A 253 -6.30 11.60 25.66
N GLY A 254 -5.17 11.49 24.94
CA GLY A 254 -4.27 12.60 24.59
C GLY A 254 -3.25 12.93 25.68
N MET A 255 -3.19 12.16 26.79
CA MET A 255 -2.26 12.35 27.88
C MET A 255 -1.22 11.23 27.90
N PRO A 256 0.07 11.50 27.59
CA PRO A 256 1.08 10.46 27.62
C PRO A 256 1.43 10.06 29.05
N CYS A 257 1.73 8.79 29.24
CA CYS A 257 2.28 8.28 30.50
C CYS A 257 1.47 8.69 31.74
N ALA A 258 0.24 8.24 31.87
CA ALA A 258 -0.71 8.62 32.93
C ALA A 258 -0.14 8.53 34.37
N SER A 259 0.84 7.66 34.61
CA SER A 259 1.53 7.59 35.87
C SER A 259 2.50 8.77 36.14
N LEU A 260 3.01 9.38 35.06
CA LEU A 260 3.98 10.49 35.12
C LEU A 260 3.27 11.85 34.92
N CYS A 261 2.24 11.89 34.08
CA CYS A 261 1.43 13.06 33.80
C CYS A 261 0.12 13.04 34.62
N LYS A 262 0.21 13.10 35.94
CA LYS A 262 -0.99 13.24 36.78
C LYS A 262 -1.67 14.58 36.50
N ARG A 263 -3.01 14.56 36.39
CA ARG A 263 -3.84 15.77 36.38
C ARG A 263 -3.69 16.57 37.67
#